data_bf7f8122eca2b348bed304d635a6c95d
#
_entry.id   bf7f8122eca2b348bed304d635a6c95d
#
_cell.length_a   1.000
_cell.length_b   1.000
_cell.length_c   1.000
_cell.angle_alpha   90.00
_cell.angle_beta   90.00
_cell.angle_gamma   90.00
#
_symmetry.space_group_name_H-M   'P 1'
#
loop_
_entity.id
_entity.type
_entity.pdbx_description
1 polymer ?
#
loop_
_entity_poly.entity_id
_entity_poly.type
_entity_poly.pdbx_seq_one_letter_code
_entity_poly.pdbx_strand_id
1 'polypeptide(L)'
;MHLLPAERADQRIIDGERVCEAIAALDDPVQLRARAQRFALLADPTRLTILTCIQAAGPISVSDLAAATGINEATVSQTLRHLRAAQTVSAQRDGRVIRYELCDPSVAALLAHR
;
A
#
# COMPACT_ATOMS: atom_id res chain seq x y z
N MET A 1 -6.85 19.11 -25.00
CA MET A 1 -8.27 18.74 -25.02
C MET A 1 -8.42 17.24 -24.89
N HIS A 2 -9.28 16.77 -24.05
CA HIS A 2 -9.55 15.37 -23.86
C HIS A 2 -10.81 14.96 -24.61
N LEU A 3 -10.72 13.79 -25.24
CA LEU A 3 -11.85 13.26 -25.99
C LEU A 3 -12.54 12.18 -25.16
N LEU A 4 -13.85 12.25 -25.09
CA LEU A 4 -14.64 11.18 -24.50
C LEU A 4 -14.55 9.94 -25.39
N PRO A 5 -14.48 8.72 -24.80
CA PRO A 5 -14.60 7.51 -25.56
C PRO A 5 -15.93 7.49 -26.37
N ALA A 6 -15.91 6.85 -27.51
CA ALA A 6 -17.07 6.83 -28.40
C ALA A 6 -18.34 6.30 -27.72
N GLU A 7 -18.19 5.30 -26.84
CA GLU A 7 -19.31 4.71 -26.10
C GLU A 7 -19.97 5.66 -25.11
N ARG A 8 -19.33 6.81 -24.82
CA ARG A 8 -19.86 7.82 -23.90
C ARG A 8 -20.13 9.16 -24.55
N ALA A 9 -19.98 9.25 -25.87
CA ALA A 9 -20.12 10.52 -26.60
C ALA A 9 -21.53 11.11 -26.48
N ASP A 10 -22.55 10.24 -26.30
CA ASP A 10 -23.96 10.66 -26.21
C ASP A 10 -24.37 11.07 -24.79
N GLN A 11 -23.50 10.90 -23.81
CA GLN A 11 -23.84 11.23 -22.44
C GLN A 11 -23.91 12.74 -22.25
N ARG A 12 -24.87 13.15 -21.41
CA ARG A 12 -25.05 14.56 -21.09
C ARG A 12 -23.84 15.09 -20.29
N ILE A 13 -23.23 16.14 -20.78
CA ILE A 13 -22.11 16.82 -20.12
C ILE A 13 -22.61 18.18 -19.63
N ILE A 14 -22.38 18.47 -18.35
CA ILE A 14 -22.74 19.77 -17.76
C ILE A 14 -21.55 20.73 -17.83
N ASP A 15 -20.35 20.24 -17.51
CA ASP A 15 -19.14 21.06 -17.49
C ASP A 15 -18.00 20.29 -18.17
N GLY A 16 -17.70 20.70 -19.40
CA GLY A 16 -16.69 20.04 -20.22
C GLY A 16 -15.28 20.12 -19.64
N GLU A 17 -14.91 21.22 -19.00
CA GLU A 17 -13.60 21.35 -18.38
C GLU A 17 -13.42 20.36 -17.24
N ARG A 18 -14.43 20.19 -16.42
CA ARG A 18 -14.38 19.22 -15.32
C ARG A 18 -14.29 17.80 -15.81
N VAL A 19 -14.97 17.49 -16.91
CA VAL A 19 -14.88 16.18 -17.56
C VAL A 19 -13.46 15.93 -18.04
N CYS A 20 -12.84 16.91 -18.69
CA CYS A 20 -11.45 16.81 -19.14
C CYS A 20 -10.48 16.61 -18.00
N GLU A 21 -10.63 17.37 -16.91
CA GLU A 21 -9.80 17.23 -15.72
C GLU A 21 -9.94 15.85 -15.10
N ALA A 22 -11.17 15.34 -15.03
CA ALA A 22 -11.44 14.01 -14.48
C ALA A 22 -10.81 12.91 -15.33
N ILE A 23 -10.91 13.01 -16.66
CA ILE A 23 -10.28 12.05 -17.58
C ILE A 23 -8.76 12.04 -17.40
N ALA A 24 -8.17 13.22 -17.25
CA ALA A 24 -6.71 13.35 -17.07
C ALA A 24 -6.22 12.68 -15.80
N ALA A 25 -7.10 12.53 -14.79
CA ALA A 25 -6.75 11.90 -13.53
C ALA A 25 -6.87 10.38 -13.56
N LEU A 26 -7.44 9.80 -14.60
CA LEU A 26 -7.65 8.34 -14.66
C LEU A 26 -6.34 7.60 -14.88
N ASP A 27 -6.16 6.54 -14.11
CA ASP A 27 -5.07 5.59 -14.34
C ASP A 27 -5.45 4.65 -15.49
N ASP A 28 -4.43 4.08 -16.16
CA ASP A 28 -4.69 2.94 -17.04
C ASP A 28 -5.11 1.72 -16.19
N PRO A 29 -5.72 0.68 -16.82
CA PRO A 29 -6.24 -0.46 -16.04
C PRO A 29 -5.20 -1.20 -15.20
N VAL A 30 -3.95 -1.29 -15.68
CA VAL A 30 -2.87 -1.97 -14.96
C VAL A 30 -2.47 -1.15 -13.73
N GLN A 31 -2.26 0.14 -13.90
CA GLN A 31 -1.90 1.04 -12.79
C GLN A 31 -3.03 1.16 -11.78
N LEU A 32 -4.29 1.22 -12.26
CA LEU A 32 -5.44 1.27 -11.38
C LEU A 32 -5.51 0.05 -10.47
N ARG A 33 -5.31 -1.14 -11.05
CA ARG A 33 -5.32 -2.39 -10.28
C ARG A 33 -4.20 -2.42 -9.24
N ALA A 34 -2.99 -2.04 -9.63
CA ALA A 34 -1.85 -1.99 -8.72
C ALA A 34 -2.10 -1.03 -7.56
N ARG A 35 -2.67 0.14 -7.85
CA ARG A 35 -3.01 1.14 -6.84
C ARG A 35 -4.09 0.62 -5.90
N ALA A 36 -5.14 0.01 -6.45
CA ALA A 36 -6.20 -0.59 -5.65
C ALA A 36 -5.68 -1.69 -4.72
N GLN A 37 -4.74 -2.52 -5.19
CA GLN A 37 -4.12 -3.56 -4.39
C GLN A 37 -3.33 -2.97 -3.21
N ARG A 38 -2.63 -1.84 -3.41
CA ARG A 38 -1.93 -1.17 -2.31
C ARG A 38 -2.90 -0.67 -1.24
N PHE A 39 -4.01 -0.06 -1.64
CA PHE A 39 -5.03 0.37 -0.69
C PHE A 39 -5.67 -0.81 0.03
N ALA A 40 -5.95 -1.91 -0.67
CA ALA A 40 -6.49 -3.12 -0.05
C ALA A 40 -5.53 -3.70 0.99
N LEU A 41 -4.24 -3.67 0.70
CA LEU A 41 -3.22 -4.12 1.64
C LEU A 41 -3.27 -3.31 2.95
N LEU A 42 -3.45 -2.00 2.84
CA LEU A 42 -3.50 -1.10 3.99
C LEU A 42 -4.85 -1.08 4.71
N ALA A 43 -5.89 -1.64 4.11
CA ALA A 43 -7.23 -1.62 4.67
C ALA A 43 -7.42 -2.58 5.85
N ASP A 44 -6.52 -3.53 6.03
CA ASP A 44 -6.57 -4.46 7.17
C ASP A 44 -5.90 -3.84 8.39
N PRO A 45 -6.58 -3.76 9.55
CA PRO A 45 -6.01 -3.12 10.74
C PRO A 45 -4.71 -3.74 11.22
N THR A 46 -4.59 -5.06 11.17
CA THR A 46 -3.37 -5.76 11.60
C THR A 46 -2.19 -5.39 10.69
N ARG A 47 -2.39 -5.46 9.38
CA ARG A 47 -1.35 -5.08 8.42
C ARG A 47 -0.97 -3.63 8.55
N LEU A 48 -1.96 -2.75 8.69
CA LEU A 48 -1.71 -1.32 8.84
C LEU A 48 -0.89 -1.03 10.11
N THR A 49 -1.23 -1.68 11.21
CA THR A 49 -0.50 -1.53 12.48
C THR A 49 0.95 -1.95 12.34
N ILE A 50 1.19 -3.11 11.76
CA ILE A 50 2.56 -3.63 11.57
C ILE A 50 3.35 -2.73 10.63
N LEU A 51 2.77 -2.33 9.50
CA LEU A 51 3.44 -1.46 8.54
C LEU A 51 3.76 -0.10 9.12
N THR A 52 2.87 0.46 9.93
CA THR A 52 3.10 1.74 10.62
C THR A 52 4.32 1.64 11.55
N CYS A 53 4.43 0.55 12.30
CA CYS A 53 5.57 0.32 13.19
C CYS A 53 6.87 0.12 12.41
N ILE A 54 6.83 -0.60 11.30
CA ILE A 54 8.01 -0.79 10.46
C ILE A 54 8.48 0.53 9.86
N GLN A 55 7.55 1.37 9.41
CA GLN A 55 7.91 2.68 8.88
C GLN A 55 8.62 3.54 9.93
N ALA A 56 8.11 3.51 11.16
CA ALA A 56 8.65 4.34 12.24
C ALA A 56 9.98 3.83 12.79
N ALA A 57 10.17 2.51 12.85
CA ALA A 57 11.26 1.89 13.61
C ALA A 57 12.06 0.83 12.84
N GLY A 58 11.76 0.60 11.57
CA GLY A 58 12.48 -0.42 10.80
C GLY A 58 13.93 -0.04 10.53
N PRO A 59 14.82 -1.01 10.35
CA PRO A 59 14.52 -2.47 10.36
C PRO A 59 14.21 -2.99 11.77
N ILE A 60 13.19 -3.85 11.87
CA ILE A 60 12.69 -4.33 13.15
C ILE A 60 12.35 -5.83 13.07
N SER A 61 12.58 -6.56 14.15
CA SER A 61 12.34 -8.01 14.23
C SER A 61 10.88 -8.34 14.55
N VAL A 62 10.51 -9.61 14.31
CA VAL A 62 9.20 -10.14 14.70
C VAL A 62 8.95 -9.96 16.20
N SER A 63 9.91 -10.34 17.03
CA SER A 63 9.77 -10.23 18.48
C SER A 63 9.53 -8.80 18.93
N ASP A 64 10.24 -7.86 18.37
CA ASP A 64 10.09 -6.45 18.73
C ASP A 64 8.76 -5.88 18.22
N LEU A 65 8.32 -6.28 17.03
CA LEU A 65 7.00 -5.90 16.53
C LEU A 65 5.90 -6.46 17.42
N ALA A 66 6.00 -7.71 17.84
CA ALA A 66 5.03 -8.31 18.75
C ALA A 66 4.99 -7.57 20.07
N ALA A 67 6.15 -7.23 20.62
CA ALA A 67 6.25 -6.47 21.87
C ALA A 67 5.63 -5.08 21.75
N ALA A 68 5.88 -4.41 20.62
CA ALA A 68 5.37 -3.05 20.38
C ALA A 68 3.87 -2.99 20.14
N THR A 69 3.32 -3.99 19.46
CA THR A 69 1.93 -3.97 19.01
C THR A 69 0.96 -4.74 19.91
N GLY A 70 1.48 -5.65 20.73
CA GLY A 70 0.64 -6.57 21.50
C GLY A 70 0.06 -7.71 20.65
N ILE A 71 0.41 -7.80 19.38
CA ILE A 71 0.01 -8.88 18.50
C ILE A 71 0.96 -10.06 18.73
N ASN A 72 0.44 -11.29 18.78
CA ASN A 72 1.29 -12.45 19.02
C ASN A 72 2.28 -12.68 17.87
N GLU A 73 3.41 -13.31 18.18
CA GLU A 73 4.47 -13.52 17.21
C GLU A 73 4.05 -14.34 15.99
N ALA A 74 3.18 -15.32 16.18
CA ALA A 74 2.70 -16.16 15.07
C ALA A 74 1.94 -15.32 14.05
N THR A 75 1.07 -14.42 14.52
CA THR A 75 0.31 -13.51 13.66
C THR A 75 1.24 -12.50 12.97
N VAL A 76 2.19 -11.95 13.71
CA VAL A 76 3.19 -11.02 13.14
C VAL A 76 3.99 -11.72 12.03
N SER A 77 4.50 -12.92 12.30
CA SER A 77 5.25 -13.70 11.31
C SER A 77 4.43 -13.99 10.06
N GLN A 78 3.18 -14.40 10.23
CA GLN A 78 2.30 -14.71 9.11
C GLN A 78 1.99 -13.47 8.29
N THR A 79 1.73 -12.35 8.95
CA THR A 79 1.48 -11.06 8.29
C THR A 79 2.71 -10.63 7.50
N LEU A 80 3.90 -10.72 8.08
CA LEU A 80 5.15 -10.36 7.40
C LEU A 80 5.43 -11.26 6.19
N ARG A 81 5.07 -12.53 6.27
CA ARG A 81 5.19 -13.43 5.12
C ARG A 81 4.32 -12.95 3.96
N HIS A 82 3.10 -12.55 4.24
CA HIS A 82 2.20 -11.96 3.25
C HIS A 82 2.77 -10.66 2.66
N LEU A 83 3.24 -9.77 3.52
CA LEU A 83 3.79 -8.48 3.09
C LEU A 83 5.06 -8.64 2.26
N ARG A 84 5.88 -9.63 2.60
CA ARG A 84 7.07 -9.94 1.83
C ARG A 84 6.73 -10.51 0.46
N ALA A 85 5.74 -11.41 0.38
CA ALA A 85 5.25 -11.96 -0.88
C ALA A 85 4.67 -10.86 -1.78
N ALA A 86 4.04 -9.83 -1.19
CA ALA A 86 3.52 -8.67 -1.90
C ALA A 86 4.60 -7.63 -2.22
N GLN A 87 5.86 -7.91 -1.88
CA GLN A 87 7.00 -7.01 -2.11
C GLN A 87 6.85 -5.65 -1.42
N THR A 88 6.14 -5.62 -0.30
CA THR A 88 5.95 -4.41 0.51
C THR A 88 7.06 -4.24 1.52
N VAL A 89 7.55 -5.35 2.06
CA VAL A 89 8.66 -5.37 3.01
C VAL A 89 9.75 -6.31 2.53
N SER A 90 10.99 -6.04 2.95
CA SER A 90 12.13 -6.91 2.75
C SER A 90 12.66 -7.39 4.09
N ALA A 91 13.29 -8.56 4.08
CA ALA A 91 13.89 -9.16 5.26
C ALA A 91 15.41 -9.09 5.14
N GLN A 92 16.06 -8.72 6.24
CA GLN A 92 17.52 -8.69 6.34
C GLN A 92 17.95 -9.53 7.52
N ARG A 93 18.93 -10.40 7.30
CA ARG A 93 19.52 -11.19 8.37
C ARG A 93 20.68 -10.43 8.99
N ASP A 94 20.63 -10.28 10.30
CA ASP A 94 21.70 -9.70 11.09
C ASP A 94 22.06 -10.70 12.20
N GLY A 95 23.05 -11.56 11.92
CA GLY A 95 23.38 -12.69 12.79
C GLY A 95 22.23 -13.68 12.86
N ARG A 96 21.66 -13.88 14.05
CA ARG A 96 20.53 -14.78 14.28
C ARG A 96 19.17 -14.07 14.19
N VAL A 97 19.20 -12.76 14.01
CA VAL A 97 18.00 -11.93 13.99
C VAL A 97 17.65 -11.59 12.55
N ILE A 98 16.38 -11.74 12.21
CA ILE A 98 15.83 -11.26 10.94
C ILE A 98 15.06 -9.99 11.24
N ARG A 99 15.38 -8.91 10.50
CA ARG A 99 14.71 -7.62 10.61
C ARG A 99 14.01 -7.29 9.32
N TYR A 100 12.93 -6.55 9.43
CA TYR A 100 12.06 -6.19 8.31
C TYR A 100 12.02 -4.68 8.15
N GLU A 101 12.05 -4.24 6.90
CA GLU A 101 11.91 -2.82 6.56
C GLU A 101 11.01 -2.65 5.35
N LEU A 102 10.45 -1.46 5.20
CA LEU A 102 9.65 -1.14 4.01
C LEU A 102 10.54 -1.08 2.78
N CYS A 103 10.05 -1.64 1.68
CA CYS A 103 10.74 -1.57 0.40
C CYS A 103 9.87 -1.06 -0.75
N ASP A 104 8.62 -0.68 -0.47
CA ASP A 104 7.70 -0.11 -1.45
C ASP A 104 7.51 1.39 -1.15
N PRO A 105 8.10 2.28 -1.99
CA PRO A 105 7.98 3.73 -1.76
C PRO A 105 6.53 4.23 -1.81
N SER A 106 5.68 3.59 -2.60
CA SER A 106 4.26 3.98 -2.71
C SER A 106 3.52 3.71 -1.41
N VAL A 107 3.79 2.57 -0.78
CA VAL A 107 3.21 2.25 0.53
C VAL A 107 3.75 3.19 1.60
N ALA A 108 5.05 3.46 1.59
CA ALA A 108 5.66 4.39 2.54
C ALA A 108 5.00 5.78 2.46
N ALA A 109 4.72 6.25 1.26
CA ALA A 109 4.06 7.54 1.06
C ALA A 109 2.63 7.54 1.62
N LEU A 110 1.88 6.46 1.43
CA LEU A 110 0.53 6.34 1.97
C LEU A 110 0.53 6.30 3.50
N LEU A 111 1.51 5.64 4.10
CA LEU A 111 1.64 5.55 5.57
C LEU A 111 2.03 6.88 6.22
N ALA A 112 2.64 7.77 5.46
CA ALA A 112 3.04 9.09 5.96
C ALA A 112 1.86 10.01 6.21
N HIS A 113 0.71 9.75 5.63
CA HIS A 113 -0.51 10.53 5.84
C HIS A 113 -1.27 10.04 7.07
N ARG A 114 -1.56 10.96 7.97
CA ARG A 114 -2.35 10.69 9.16
C ARG A 114 -3.49 11.68 9.29
#